data_588bd8f53d7afa8164834e564c6fa4d7
#
_entry.id   588bd8f53d7afa8164834e564c6fa4d7
#
_cell.length_a   1.000
_cell.length_b   1.000
_cell.length_c   1.000
_cell.angle_alpha   90.00
_cell.angle_beta   90.00
_cell.angle_gamma   90.00
#
_symmetry.space_group_name_H-M   'P 1'
#
loop_
_entity.id
_entity.type
_entity.pdbx_description
1 polymer ?
#
loop_
_entity_poly.entity_id
_entity_poly.type
_entity_poly.pdbx_seq_one_letter_code
_entity_poly.pdbx_strand_id
1 'polypeptide(L)'
;MEILLVDDHRSVVEGTKMLIESEPGMNVTIETDVYLVPDLVRLKKFDVMLFDLYMPNMNGAYLTRKILEYVPDAVILIYSGFEIAPHFNLLMESGVSGFIAKTSTREQLIQALRCAARKEAIVPMQLLKQLRRQEIVVKGELAGEETTITMEEDKLLRELAKGKSNKEISAALMISQRSLEYNLTELF
;
A
#
# COMPACT_ATOMS: atom_id res chain seq x y z
N MET A 1 -9.42 -18.85 -9.80
CA MET A 1 -8.57 -17.67 -9.57
C MET A 1 -7.66 -17.97 -8.40
N GLU A 2 -6.34 -17.92 -8.62
CA GLU A 2 -5.32 -18.17 -7.59
C GLU A 2 -4.93 -16.84 -6.95
N ILE A 3 -5.07 -16.74 -5.64
CA ILE A 3 -4.86 -15.51 -4.89
C ILE A 3 -3.78 -15.75 -3.85
N LEU A 4 -2.80 -14.83 -3.74
CA LEU A 4 -1.83 -14.81 -2.66
C LEU A 4 -2.25 -13.75 -1.63
N LEU A 5 -2.40 -14.14 -0.38
CA LEU A 5 -2.68 -13.24 0.74
C LEU A 5 -1.47 -13.19 1.68
N VAL A 6 -0.90 -12.00 1.82
CA VAL A 6 0.28 -11.76 2.67
C VAL A 6 -0.07 -10.78 3.78
N ASP A 7 -0.03 -11.24 5.02
CA ASP A 7 -0.36 -10.47 6.22
C ASP A 7 0.18 -11.24 7.45
N ASP A 8 0.79 -10.56 8.38
CA ASP A 8 1.38 -11.15 9.59
C ASP A 8 0.34 -11.50 10.68
N HIS A 9 -0.91 -11.08 10.52
CA HIS A 9 -2.00 -11.33 11.46
C HIS A 9 -2.76 -12.61 11.12
N ARG A 10 -2.40 -13.74 11.73
CA ARG A 10 -3.00 -15.06 11.45
C ARG A 10 -4.53 -15.09 11.46
N SER A 11 -5.18 -14.47 12.46
CA SER A 11 -6.64 -14.43 12.55
C SER A 11 -7.28 -13.67 11.39
N VAL A 12 -6.60 -12.65 10.86
CA VAL A 12 -7.07 -11.86 9.71
C VAL A 12 -6.96 -12.70 8.44
N VAL A 13 -5.81 -13.34 8.19
CA VAL A 13 -5.63 -14.13 6.96
C VAL A 13 -6.57 -15.32 6.88
N GLU A 14 -6.80 -16.03 7.99
CA GLU A 14 -7.73 -17.16 8.03
C GLU A 14 -9.18 -16.70 7.76
N GLY A 15 -9.62 -15.62 8.41
CA GLY A 15 -10.94 -15.05 8.18
C GLY A 15 -11.13 -14.56 6.74
N THR A 16 -10.13 -13.84 6.21
CA THR A 16 -10.14 -13.34 4.83
C THR A 16 -10.14 -14.49 3.82
N LYS A 17 -9.34 -15.54 4.04
CA LYS A 17 -9.33 -16.75 3.22
C LYS A 17 -10.72 -17.38 3.16
N MET A 18 -11.35 -17.61 4.31
CA MET A 18 -12.69 -18.19 4.36
C MET A 18 -13.73 -17.35 3.58
N LEU A 19 -13.64 -16.02 3.69
CA LEU A 19 -14.52 -15.11 2.94
C LEU A 19 -14.30 -15.23 1.43
N ILE A 20 -13.05 -15.28 0.98
CA ILE A 20 -12.73 -15.37 -0.44
C ILE A 20 -13.07 -16.76 -1.00
N GLU A 21 -12.69 -17.82 -0.32
CA GLU A 21 -12.92 -19.21 -0.80
C GLU A 21 -14.39 -19.65 -0.71
N SER A 22 -15.25 -18.89 -0.01
CA SER A 22 -16.69 -19.08 -0.10
C SER A 22 -17.25 -18.72 -1.51
N GLU A 23 -16.46 -18.06 -2.34
CA GLU A 23 -16.79 -17.78 -3.73
C GLU A 23 -16.26 -18.91 -4.63
N PRO A 24 -17.11 -19.59 -5.41
CA PRO A 24 -16.68 -20.69 -6.26
C PRO A 24 -15.55 -20.30 -7.23
N GLY A 25 -14.50 -21.12 -7.29
CA GLY A 25 -13.39 -20.95 -8.19
C GLY A 25 -12.32 -19.95 -7.72
N MET A 26 -12.36 -19.50 -6.47
CA MET A 26 -11.31 -18.71 -5.82
C MET A 26 -10.54 -19.58 -4.83
N ASN A 27 -9.21 -19.61 -4.93
CA ASN A 27 -8.31 -20.33 -4.03
C ASN A 27 -7.31 -19.36 -3.43
N VAL A 28 -7.11 -19.41 -2.11
CA VAL A 28 -6.21 -18.51 -1.40
C VAL A 28 -5.01 -19.28 -0.83
N THR A 29 -3.82 -18.86 -1.22
CA THR A 29 -2.57 -19.23 -0.56
C THR A 29 -2.24 -18.13 0.44
N ILE A 30 -2.01 -18.50 1.69
CA ILE A 30 -1.57 -17.59 2.75
C ILE A 30 -0.06 -17.65 2.88
N GLU A 31 0.58 -16.49 3.03
CA GLU A 31 1.96 -16.37 3.49
C GLU A 31 2.03 -15.30 4.60
N THR A 32 2.65 -15.65 5.71
CA THR A 32 2.81 -14.77 6.88
C THR A 32 4.25 -14.27 7.05
N ASP A 33 5.19 -14.89 6.35
CA ASP A 33 6.58 -14.47 6.31
C ASP A 33 6.88 -13.75 4.98
N VAL A 34 7.04 -12.44 5.05
CA VAL A 34 7.31 -11.57 3.89
C VAL A 34 8.58 -11.98 3.12
N TYR A 35 9.54 -12.63 3.77
CA TYR A 35 10.79 -13.04 3.15
C TYR A 35 10.63 -14.26 2.23
N LEU A 36 9.60 -15.06 2.43
CA LEU A 36 9.29 -16.23 1.60
C LEU A 36 8.49 -15.88 0.32
N VAL A 37 7.86 -14.70 0.30
CA VAL A 37 7.00 -14.27 -0.82
C VAL A 37 7.73 -14.24 -2.17
N PRO A 38 8.97 -13.72 -2.30
CA PRO A 38 9.69 -13.72 -3.57
C PRO A 38 9.92 -15.11 -4.17
N ASP A 39 10.22 -16.09 -3.34
CA ASP A 39 10.43 -17.47 -3.80
C ASP A 39 9.09 -18.12 -4.16
N LEU A 40 8.05 -17.86 -3.38
CA LEU A 40 6.71 -18.37 -3.64
C LEU A 40 6.17 -17.91 -5.00
N VAL A 41 6.32 -16.62 -5.35
CA VAL A 41 5.82 -16.09 -6.64
C VAL A 41 6.64 -16.54 -7.84
N ARG A 42 7.88 -17.02 -7.64
CA ARG A 42 8.68 -17.65 -8.69
C ARG A 42 8.22 -19.08 -8.96
N LEU A 43 7.75 -19.78 -7.93
CA LEU A 43 7.34 -21.19 -8.01
C LEU A 43 5.87 -21.34 -8.44
N LYS A 44 5.01 -20.40 -8.09
CA LYS A 44 3.57 -20.46 -8.35
C LYS A 44 3.07 -19.14 -8.93
N LYS A 45 2.24 -19.22 -9.97
CA LYS A 45 1.56 -18.06 -10.54
C LYS A 45 0.30 -17.74 -9.72
N PHE A 46 0.08 -16.46 -9.51
CA PHE A 46 -1.11 -15.91 -8.87
C PHE A 46 -1.80 -14.91 -9.81
N ASP A 47 -3.12 -14.95 -9.86
CA ASP A 47 -3.90 -14.01 -10.65
C ASP A 47 -3.96 -12.64 -9.97
N VAL A 48 -4.04 -12.63 -8.63
CA VAL A 48 -4.06 -11.42 -7.80
C VAL A 48 -3.30 -11.69 -6.51
N MET A 49 -2.59 -10.68 -6.01
CA MET A 49 -1.92 -10.72 -4.72
C MET A 49 -2.51 -9.64 -3.81
N LEU A 50 -2.80 -9.98 -2.57
CA LEU A 50 -3.25 -9.07 -1.51
C LEU A 50 -2.13 -8.93 -0.49
N PHE A 51 -1.59 -7.73 -0.32
CA PHE A 51 -0.55 -7.46 0.66
C PHE A 51 -1.06 -6.51 1.73
N ASP A 52 -0.87 -6.85 2.99
CA ASP A 52 -1.05 -5.86 4.05
C ASP A 52 -0.03 -4.72 3.87
N LEU A 53 -0.46 -3.51 4.22
CA LEU A 53 0.41 -2.34 4.14
C LEU A 53 1.50 -2.38 5.22
N TYR A 54 1.14 -2.77 6.43
CA TYR A 54 2.02 -2.70 7.59
C TYR A 54 2.33 -4.10 8.15
N MET A 55 3.46 -4.63 7.75
CA MET A 55 3.98 -5.89 8.26
C MET A 55 5.33 -5.66 8.96
N PRO A 56 5.70 -6.45 9.98
CA PRO A 56 7.02 -6.37 10.60
C PRO A 56 8.13 -6.53 9.57
N ASN A 57 9.15 -5.69 9.67
CA ASN A 57 10.37 -5.71 8.86
C ASN A 57 10.23 -5.36 7.37
N MET A 58 9.03 -5.35 6.80
CA MET A 58 8.82 -5.00 5.39
C MET A 58 7.37 -4.53 5.17
N ASN A 59 7.19 -3.32 4.66
CA ASN A 59 5.85 -2.84 4.30
C ASN A 59 5.40 -3.36 2.94
N GLY A 60 4.08 -3.33 2.70
CA GLY A 60 3.47 -3.82 1.47
C GLY A 60 3.94 -3.07 0.20
N ALA A 61 4.28 -1.78 0.30
CA ALA A 61 4.80 -1.02 -0.83
C ALA A 61 6.19 -1.50 -1.25
N TYR A 62 7.09 -1.71 -0.28
CA TYR A 62 8.42 -2.24 -0.56
C TYR A 62 8.35 -3.66 -1.11
N LEU A 63 7.50 -4.52 -0.51
CA LEU A 63 7.27 -5.87 -1.03
C LEU A 63 6.75 -5.82 -2.47
N THR A 64 5.83 -4.91 -2.78
CA THR A 64 5.31 -4.71 -4.15
C THR A 64 6.44 -4.41 -5.14
N ARG A 65 7.28 -3.41 -4.85
CA ARG A 65 8.44 -3.09 -5.70
C ARG A 65 9.31 -4.32 -5.95
N LYS A 66 9.65 -5.03 -4.87
CA LYS A 66 10.47 -6.23 -4.94
C LYS A 66 9.84 -7.35 -5.78
N ILE A 67 8.54 -7.57 -5.66
CA ILE A 67 7.86 -8.59 -6.47
C ILE A 67 7.78 -8.19 -7.94
N LEU A 68 7.56 -6.92 -8.24
CA LEU A 68 7.53 -6.42 -9.63
C LEU A 68 8.87 -6.53 -10.35
N GLU A 69 10.01 -6.59 -9.63
CA GLU A 69 11.31 -6.91 -10.23
C GLU A 69 11.36 -8.33 -10.81
N TYR A 70 10.63 -9.27 -10.21
CA TYR A 70 10.59 -10.69 -10.64
C TYR A 70 9.40 -11.00 -11.54
N VAL A 71 8.27 -10.34 -11.28
CA VAL A 71 7.00 -10.54 -12.01
C VAL A 71 6.44 -9.16 -12.37
N PRO A 72 6.94 -8.52 -13.45
CA PRO A 72 6.56 -7.15 -13.82
C PRO A 72 5.06 -6.93 -14.05
N ASP A 73 4.35 -7.98 -14.48
CA ASP A 73 2.90 -7.94 -14.75
C ASP A 73 2.05 -8.38 -13.55
N ALA A 74 2.64 -8.52 -12.35
CA ALA A 74 1.90 -8.95 -11.16
C ALA A 74 0.80 -7.94 -10.81
N VAL A 75 -0.37 -8.46 -10.48
CA VAL A 75 -1.51 -7.66 -10.02
C VAL A 75 -1.51 -7.68 -8.50
N ILE A 76 -1.14 -6.57 -7.90
CA ILE A 76 -0.94 -6.45 -6.45
C ILE A 76 -1.89 -5.40 -5.89
N LEU A 77 -2.74 -5.79 -4.95
CA LEU A 77 -3.64 -4.92 -4.22
C LEU A 77 -3.15 -4.77 -2.77
N ILE A 78 -3.18 -3.56 -2.26
CA ILE A 78 -2.96 -3.31 -0.82
C ILE A 78 -4.28 -3.55 -0.08
N TYR A 79 -4.24 -4.45 0.90
CA TYR A 79 -5.36 -4.82 1.77
C TYR A 79 -5.07 -4.33 3.19
N SER A 80 -5.59 -3.15 3.56
CA SER A 80 -5.18 -2.46 4.79
C SER A 80 -6.35 -2.12 5.71
N GLY A 81 -6.09 -2.20 7.01
CA GLY A 81 -6.98 -1.68 8.05
C GLY A 81 -6.81 -0.18 8.30
N PHE A 82 -5.83 0.46 7.68
CA PHE A 82 -5.51 1.87 7.85
C PHE A 82 -5.98 2.70 6.66
N GLU A 83 -6.15 4.01 6.87
CA GLU A 83 -6.41 4.95 5.79
C GLU A 83 -5.28 4.94 4.77
N ILE A 84 -5.65 4.78 3.50
CA ILE A 84 -4.71 4.74 2.37
C ILE A 84 -4.35 6.15 1.89
N ALA A 85 -5.25 7.12 2.11
CA ALA A 85 -5.10 8.47 1.58
C ALA A 85 -3.75 9.14 1.89
N PRO A 86 -3.17 9.02 3.10
CA PRO A 86 -1.85 9.59 3.40
C PRO A 86 -0.69 8.95 2.62
N HIS A 87 -0.86 7.70 2.19
CA HIS A 87 0.19 6.91 1.53
C HIS A 87 -0.07 6.70 0.04
N PHE A 88 -1.11 7.32 -0.50
CA PHE A 88 -1.61 7.02 -1.84
C PHE A 88 -0.55 7.21 -2.93
N ASN A 89 0.16 8.34 -2.93
CA ASN A 89 1.17 8.62 -3.96
C ASN A 89 2.31 7.62 -3.92
N LEU A 90 2.85 7.36 -2.73
CA LEU A 90 3.91 6.39 -2.51
C LEU A 90 3.51 4.99 -2.99
N LEU A 91 2.29 4.56 -2.66
CA LEU A 91 1.76 3.26 -3.08
C LEU A 91 1.61 3.20 -4.60
N MET A 92 1.12 4.28 -5.23
CA MET A 92 1.05 4.36 -6.70
C MET A 92 2.45 4.27 -7.33
N GLU A 93 3.44 4.96 -6.78
CA GLU A 93 4.83 4.90 -7.22
C GLU A 93 5.47 3.53 -7.02
N SER A 94 5.00 2.76 -6.02
CA SER A 94 5.48 1.39 -5.81
C SER A 94 4.93 0.39 -6.83
N GLY A 95 3.97 0.80 -7.67
CA GLY A 95 3.39 -0.01 -8.74
C GLY A 95 2.21 -0.87 -8.30
N VAL A 96 1.54 -0.54 -7.18
CA VAL A 96 0.32 -1.26 -6.77
C VAL A 96 -0.80 -1.09 -7.80
N SER A 97 -1.60 -2.13 -7.99
CA SER A 97 -2.71 -2.16 -8.93
C SER A 97 -4.02 -1.62 -8.32
N GLY A 98 -4.07 -1.44 -7.00
CA GLY A 98 -5.26 -0.94 -6.32
C GLY A 98 -5.25 -1.15 -4.81
N PHE A 99 -6.38 -0.82 -4.18
CA PHE A 99 -6.52 -0.79 -2.72
C PHE A 99 -7.84 -1.38 -2.28
N ILE A 100 -7.82 -2.11 -1.16
CA ILE A 100 -9.01 -2.62 -0.49
C ILE A 100 -8.86 -2.39 1.02
N ALA A 101 -9.89 -1.82 1.65
CA ALA A 101 -9.90 -1.71 3.10
C ALA A 101 -10.25 -3.07 3.74
N LYS A 102 -9.59 -3.43 4.85
CA LYS A 102 -9.93 -4.63 5.64
C LYS A 102 -11.36 -4.56 6.24
N THR A 103 -11.95 -3.36 6.27
CA THR A 103 -13.34 -3.11 6.68
C THR A 103 -14.35 -3.27 5.54
N SER A 104 -13.90 -3.56 4.31
CA SER A 104 -14.77 -3.80 3.17
C SER A 104 -15.67 -5.01 3.39
N THR A 105 -16.89 -4.95 2.84
CA THR A 105 -17.79 -6.11 2.88
C THR A 105 -17.22 -7.23 2.00
N ARG A 106 -17.73 -8.46 2.21
CA ARG A 106 -17.35 -9.61 1.36
C ARG A 106 -17.57 -9.30 -0.12
N GLU A 107 -18.71 -8.71 -0.46
CA GLU A 107 -19.10 -8.40 -1.85
C GLU A 107 -18.10 -7.40 -2.47
N GLN A 108 -17.69 -6.38 -1.72
CA GLN A 108 -16.70 -5.39 -2.17
C GLN A 108 -15.33 -6.04 -2.39
N LEU A 109 -14.90 -6.92 -1.47
CA LEU A 109 -13.64 -7.65 -1.60
C LEU A 109 -13.64 -8.55 -2.85
N ILE A 110 -14.68 -9.37 -3.03
CA ILE A 110 -14.80 -10.26 -4.20
C ILE A 110 -14.85 -9.45 -5.51
N GLN A 111 -15.60 -8.34 -5.52
CA GLN A 111 -15.67 -7.49 -6.70
C GLN A 111 -14.32 -6.85 -7.04
N ALA A 112 -13.58 -6.37 -6.05
CA ALA A 112 -12.26 -5.79 -6.27
C ALA A 112 -11.27 -6.83 -6.82
N LEU A 113 -11.27 -8.06 -6.29
CA LEU A 113 -10.47 -9.16 -6.82
C LEU A 113 -10.80 -9.49 -8.27
N ARG A 114 -12.09 -9.54 -8.62
CA ARG A 114 -12.53 -9.79 -10.00
C ARG A 114 -12.13 -8.65 -10.96
N CYS A 115 -12.25 -7.40 -10.53
CA CYS A 115 -11.79 -6.24 -11.31
C CYS A 115 -10.27 -6.31 -11.53
N ALA A 116 -9.51 -6.53 -10.46
CA ALA A 116 -8.07 -6.64 -10.54
C ALA A 116 -7.59 -7.75 -11.48
N ALA A 117 -8.21 -8.94 -11.42
CA ALA A 117 -7.91 -10.04 -12.32
C ALA A 117 -8.18 -9.70 -13.81
N ARG A 118 -9.07 -8.73 -14.09
CA ARG A 118 -9.29 -8.18 -15.45
C ARG A 118 -8.42 -6.98 -15.77
N LYS A 119 -7.45 -6.65 -14.90
CA LYS A 119 -6.62 -5.43 -14.99
C LYS A 119 -7.44 -4.12 -14.94
N GLU A 120 -8.54 -4.13 -14.21
CA GLU A 120 -9.38 -2.98 -13.89
C GLU A 120 -9.20 -2.62 -12.41
N ALA A 121 -9.30 -1.34 -12.05
CA ALA A 121 -9.18 -0.88 -10.68
C ALA A 121 -10.45 -0.20 -10.18
N ILE A 122 -10.84 -0.48 -8.93
CA ILE A 122 -11.85 0.29 -8.22
C ILE A 122 -11.09 1.26 -7.31
N VAL A 123 -11.24 2.56 -7.55
CA VAL A 123 -10.57 3.60 -6.77
C VAL A 123 -11.63 4.44 -6.05
N PRO A 124 -11.56 4.59 -4.73
CA PRO A 124 -12.44 5.49 -3.99
C PRO A 124 -12.37 6.92 -4.55
N MET A 125 -13.52 7.58 -4.68
CA MET A 125 -13.60 8.96 -5.23
C MET A 125 -12.69 9.96 -4.50
N GLN A 126 -12.46 9.76 -3.21
CA GLN A 126 -11.56 10.60 -2.42
C GLN A 126 -10.10 10.51 -2.91
N LEU A 127 -9.65 9.31 -3.29
CA LEU A 127 -8.29 9.09 -3.81
C LEU A 127 -8.12 9.64 -5.23
N LEU A 128 -9.16 9.63 -6.06
CA LEU A 128 -9.12 10.27 -7.39
C LEU A 128 -8.82 11.77 -7.32
N LYS A 129 -9.20 12.45 -6.24
CA LYS A 129 -8.88 13.86 -6.03
C LYS A 129 -7.40 14.09 -5.76
N GLN A 130 -6.70 13.11 -5.21
CA GLN A 130 -5.26 13.19 -4.94
C GLN A 130 -4.43 13.06 -6.21
N LEU A 131 -4.88 12.30 -7.20
CA LEU A 131 -4.23 12.21 -8.52
C LEU A 131 -4.14 13.56 -9.27
N ARG A 132 -4.92 14.58 -8.84
CA ARG A 132 -4.89 15.93 -9.39
C ARG A 132 -4.02 16.90 -8.58
N ARG A 133 -3.29 16.42 -7.57
CA ARG A 133 -2.44 17.29 -6.75
C ARG A 133 -1.29 17.83 -7.60
N GLN A 134 -1.12 19.14 -7.55
CA GLN A 134 0.02 19.82 -8.14
C GLN A 134 1.27 19.45 -7.33
N GLU A 135 2.28 18.97 -8.03
CA GLU A 135 3.62 18.88 -7.47
C GLU A 135 4.11 20.29 -7.10
N ILE A 136 4.59 20.45 -5.89
CA ILE A 136 5.23 21.69 -5.47
C ILE A 136 6.70 21.58 -5.90
N VAL A 137 7.07 22.34 -6.92
CA VAL A 137 8.47 22.46 -7.32
C VAL A 137 9.19 23.35 -6.30
N VAL A 138 10.02 22.77 -5.45
CA VAL A 138 10.89 23.49 -4.53
C VAL A 138 12.19 23.75 -5.25
N LYS A 139 12.46 25.03 -5.57
CA LYS A 139 13.77 25.45 -6.05
C LYS A 139 14.73 25.54 -4.88
N GLY A 140 15.66 24.60 -4.79
CA GLY A 140 16.76 24.68 -3.84
C GLY A 140 17.68 25.86 -4.16
N GLU A 141 18.20 26.53 -3.15
CA GLU A 141 19.22 27.61 -3.32
C GLU A 141 20.59 27.08 -3.80
N LEU A 142 20.81 25.78 -3.81
CA LEU A 142 22.02 25.12 -4.32
C LEU A 142 21.77 24.65 -5.76
N ALA A 143 22.57 25.21 -6.65
CA ALA A 143 22.52 25.13 -8.10
C ALA A 143 22.01 23.77 -8.68
N GLY A 144 20.83 23.76 -9.25
CA GLY A 144 20.48 22.88 -10.37
C GLY A 144 19.66 21.64 -10.06
N GLU A 145 19.29 21.32 -8.82
CA GLU A 145 18.39 20.19 -8.53
C GLU A 145 16.99 20.70 -8.19
N GLU A 146 16.06 20.48 -9.10
CA GLU A 146 14.64 20.64 -8.83
C GLU A 146 14.14 19.35 -8.13
N THR A 147 13.83 19.45 -6.84
CA THR A 147 13.23 18.35 -6.09
C THR A 147 11.73 18.61 -5.98
N THR A 148 10.94 17.67 -6.43
CA THR A 148 9.48 17.72 -6.25
C THR A 148 9.12 17.06 -4.92
N ILE A 149 8.37 17.78 -4.09
CA ILE A 149 7.80 17.25 -2.84
C ILE A 149 6.29 17.33 -2.90
N THR A 150 5.62 16.38 -2.26
CA THR A 150 4.16 16.41 -2.10
C THR A 150 3.74 17.47 -1.07
N MET A 151 2.51 17.92 -1.11
CA MET A 151 1.98 18.82 -0.07
C MET A 151 2.03 18.21 1.34
N GLU A 152 2.02 16.90 1.46
CA GLU A 152 2.08 16.20 2.74
C GLU A 152 3.51 16.17 3.26
N GLU A 153 4.48 15.92 2.40
CA GLU A 153 5.91 16.03 2.71
C GLU A 153 6.29 17.47 3.08
N ASP A 154 5.80 18.47 2.35
CA ASP A 154 6.01 19.89 2.71
C ASP A 154 5.44 20.20 4.11
N LYS A 155 4.23 19.74 4.42
CA LYS A 155 3.65 19.91 5.76
C LYS A 155 4.48 19.20 6.83
N LEU A 156 4.91 17.97 6.57
CA LEU A 156 5.74 17.19 7.49
C LEU A 156 7.08 17.88 7.73
N LEU A 157 7.76 18.30 6.67
CA LEU A 157 9.03 19.03 6.75
C LEU A 157 8.88 20.34 7.53
N ARG A 158 7.77 21.09 7.34
CA ARG A 158 7.49 22.32 8.10
C ARG A 158 7.30 22.06 9.59
N GLU A 159 6.65 20.95 9.96
CA GLU A 159 6.45 20.60 11.37
C GLU A 159 7.75 20.08 12.02
N LEU A 160 8.58 19.36 11.27
CA LEU A 160 9.94 18.98 11.67
C LEU A 160 10.84 20.21 11.88
N ALA A 161 10.81 21.18 10.96
CA ALA A 161 11.59 22.41 11.06
C ALA A 161 11.23 23.27 12.29
N LYS A 162 10.00 23.08 12.85
CA LYS A 162 9.58 23.70 14.12
C LYS A 162 10.11 22.97 15.36
N GLY A 163 10.85 21.89 15.21
CA GLY A 163 11.42 21.11 16.32
C GLY A 163 10.41 20.30 17.12
N LYS A 164 9.24 19.98 16.55
CA LYS A 164 8.21 19.20 17.22
C LYS A 164 8.61 17.73 17.35
N SER A 165 8.17 17.08 18.40
CA SER A 165 8.31 15.64 18.59
C SER A 165 7.39 14.86 17.65
N ASN A 166 7.73 13.60 17.35
CA ASN A 166 6.91 12.71 16.50
C ASN A 166 5.45 12.61 17.01
N LYS A 167 5.26 12.66 18.31
CA LYS A 167 3.91 12.64 18.92
C LYS A 167 3.12 13.91 18.59
N GLU A 168 3.76 15.07 18.63
CA GLU A 168 3.13 16.35 18.31
C GLU A 168 2.88 16.49 16.81
N ILE A 169 3.81 15.99 15.97
CA ILE A 169 3.66 16.00 14.52
C ILE A 169 2.51 15.08 14.10
N SER A 170 2.46 13.86 14.62
CA SER A 170 1.38 12.92 14.30
C SER A 170 0.00 13.48 14.68
N ALA A 171 -0.10 14.16 15.84
CA ALA A 171 -1.32 14.84 16.25
C ALA A 171 -1.68 16.02 15.35
N ALA A 172 -0.70 16.85 14.97
CA ALA A 172 -0.91 18.02 14.10
C ALA A 172 -1.33 17.64 12.69
N LEU A 173 -0.79 16.53 12.16
CA LEU A 173 -1.10 16.02 10.83
C LEU A 173 -2.28 15.02 10.81
N MET A 174 -2.87 14.73 11.99
CA MET A 174 -3.97 13.75 12.18
C MET A 174 -3.64 12.35 11.60
N ILE A 175 -2.40 11.92 11.76
CA ILE A 175 -1.93 10.59 11.34
C ILE A 175 -1.46 9.78 12.55
N SER A 176 -1.37 8.45 12.43
CA SER A 176 -0.79 7.62 13.48
C SER A 176 0.73 7.86 13.61
N GLN A 177 1.31 7.62 14.80
CA GLN A 177 2.77 7.68 14.96
C GLN A 177 3.49 6.71 14.03
N ARG A 178 2.92 5.53 13.80
CA ARG A 178 3.46 4.53 12.86
C ARG A 178 3.45 5.04 11.41
N SER A 179 2.39 5.72 10.99
CA SER A 179 2.32 6.37 9.68
C SER A 179 3.37 7.48 9.55
N LEU A 180 3.57 8.24 10.63
CA LEU A 180 4.60 9.28 10.65
C LEU A 180 6.01 8.68 10.51
N GLU A 181 6.32 7.65 11.29
CA GLU A 181 7.63 6.97 11.23
C GLU A 181 7.90 6.41 9.82
N TYR A 182 6.88 5.85 9.18
CA TYR A 182 6.97 5.41 7.80
C TYR A 182 7.29 6.57 6.85
N ASN A 183 6.54 7.67 6.91
CA ASN A 183 6.76 8.84 6.06
C ASN A 183 8.16 9.46 6.27
N LEU A 184 8.66 9.45 7.51
CA LEU A 184 10.02 9.91 7.82
C LEU A 184 11.09 9.00 7.19
N THR A 185 10.89 7.68 7.22
CA THR A 185 11.84 6.72 6.62
C THR A 185 11.91 6.85 5.09
N GLU A 186 10.84 7.31 4.46
CA GLU A 186 10.80 7.52 3.00
C GLU A 186 11.40 8.88 2.59
N LEU A 187 11.39 9.86 3.50
CA LEU A 187 11.96 11.21 3.25
C LEU A 187 13.47 11.28 3.43
N PHE A 188 14.05 10.33 4.18
CA PHE A 188 15.48 10.31 4.54
C PHE A 188 16.13 8.96 4.26
#